data_2f70d721500d13586c13e70bdaa724d0
#
_entry.id   2f70d721500d13586c13e70bdaa724d0
#
_cell.length_a   1.000
_cell.length_b   1.000
_cell.length_c   1.000
_cell.angle_alpha   90.00
_cell.angle_beta   90.00
_cell.angle_gamma   90.00
#
_symmetry.space_group_name_H-M   'P 1'
#
loop_
_entity.id
_entity.type
_entity.pdbx_description
1 polymer ?
#
loop_
_entity_poly.entity_id
_entity_poly.type
_entity_poly.pdbx_seq_one_letter_code
_entity_poly.pdbx_strand_id
1 'polypeptide(L)'
;MIQTTLIGHACLYIQSEKTNILTDPVWFDYLWEEINVLCPSIILQKDKVPPVDVLNISHRHQDHFDVRTLAYLVQNETIITPETIILAPKDDLLLSILDELEFKNIKVVADFEPI
;
A
#
# COMPACT_ATOMS: atom_id res chain seq x y z
N MET A 1 -12.31 10.34 -16.18
CA MET A 1 -13.19 9.60 -15.23
C MET A 1 -12.34 8.99 -14.13
N ILE A 2 -12.82 9.01 -12.91
CA ILE A 2 -12.15 8.35 -11.79
C ILE A 2 -12.85 7.02 -11.53
N GLN A 3 -12.08 5.94 -11.47
CA GLN A 3 -12.57 4.61 -11.16
C GLN A 3 -11.92 4.10 -9.88
N THR A 4 -12.74 3.62 -8.95
CA THR A 4 -12.27 3.09 -7.66
C THR A 4 -12.63 1.63 -7.55
N THR A 5 -11.64 0.80 -7.22
CA THR A 5 -11.82 -0.64 -6.99
C THR A 5 -11.48 -0.96 -5.54
N LEU A 6 -12.41 -1.56 -4.81
CA LEU A 6 -12.14 -2.08 -3.48
C LEU A 6 -11.46 -3.44 -3.60
N ILE A 7 -10.19 -3.51 -3.20
CA ILE A 7 -9.45 -4.77 -3.18
C ILE A 7 -9.82 -5.58 -1.94
N GLY A 8 -9.85 -4.95 -0.79
CA GLY A 8 -10.26 -5.57 0.46
C GLY A 8 -9.88 -4.73 1.66
N HIS A 9 -10.68 -4.76 2.71
CA HIS A 9 -10.50 -3.99 3.92
C HIS A 9 -10.34 -2.49 3.59
N ALA A 10 -9.20 -1.87 3.92
CA ALA A 10 -8.92 -0.46 3.61
C ALA A 10 -8.13 -0.27 2.31
N CYS A 11 -7.91 -1.35 1.56
CA CYS A 11 -7.12 -1.29 0.33
C CYS A 11 -8.00 -0.92 -0.86
N LEU A 12 -7.78 0.27 -1.39
CA LEU A 12 -8.46 0.79 -2.59
C LEU A 12 -7.44 0.98 -3.70
N TYR A 13 -7.85 0.68 -4.92
CA TYR A 13 -7.13 1.04 -6.13
C TYR A 13 -7.92 2.11 -6.85
N ILE A 14 -7.36 3.31 -6.94
CA ILE A 14 -8.02 4.48 -7.51
C ILE A 14 -7.32 4.85 -8.82
N GLN A 15 -8.06 4.82 -9.93
CA GLN A 15 -7.54 5.13 -11.25
C GLN A 15 -8.14 6.42 -11.79
N SER A 16 -7.29 7.33 -12.23
CA SER A 16 -7.69 8.48 -13.03
C SER A 16 -7.03 8.40 -14.41
N GLU A 17 -7.25 9.38 -15.25
CA GLU A 17 -6.63 9.42 -16.59
C GLU A 17 -5.11 9.50 -16.53
N LYS A 18 -4.56 10.07 -15.47
CA LYS A 18 -3.12 10.35 -15.37
C LYS A 18 -2.42 9.72 -14.17
N THR A 19 -3.17 9.30 -13.15
CA THR A 19 -2.58 8.87 -11.88
C THR A 19 -3.33 7.68 -11.30
N ASN A 20 -2.60 6.66 -10.90
CA ASN A 20 -3.12 5.49 -10.22
C ASN A 20 -2.63 5.50 -8.77
N ILE A 21 -3.56 5.35 -7.82
CA ILE A 21 -3.27 5.39 -6.38
C ILE A 21 -3.69 4.07 -5.74
N LEU A 22 -2.82 3.50 -4.92
CA LEU A 22 -3.11 2.33 -4.09
C LEU A 22 -3.06 2.75 -2.62
N THR A 23 -4.07 2.37 -1.83
CA THR A 23 -4.11 2.69 -0.41
C THR A 23 -3.97 1.45 0.45
N ASP A 24 -3.21 1.54 1.55
CA ASP A 24 -3.10 0.56 2.63
C ASP A 24 -3.17 -0.91 2.16
N PRO A 25 -2.21 -1.39 1.33
CA PRO A 25 -2.30 -2.72 0.74
C PRO A 25 -2.07 -3.82 1.79
N VAL A 26 -3.09 -4.66 1.98
CA VAL A 26 -3.04 -5.88 2.77
C VAL A 26 -3.60 -7.00 1.89
N TRP A 27 -2.71 -7.81 1.31
CA TRP A 27 -3.06 -8.79 0.28
C TRP A 27 -2.97 -10.24 0.75
N PHE A 28 -2.85 -10.44 2.05
CA PHE A 28 -2.86 -11.76 2.69
C PHE A 28 -4.04 -11.85 3.63
N ASP A 29 -4.66 -13.03 3.71
CA ASP A 29 -5.91 -13.21 4.46
C ASP A 29 -5.73 -13.18 5.98
N TYR A 30 -4.53 -13.48 6.49
CA TYR A 30 -4.25 -13.61 7.91
C TYR A 30 -3.52 -12.37 8.44
N LEU A 31 -3.98 -11.87 9.59
CA LEU A 31 -3.38 -10.78 10.33
C LEU A 31 -2.89 -11.28 11.69
N TRP A 32 -1.90 -10.59 12.28
CA TRP A 32 -1.40 -10.86 13.63
C TRP A 32 -1.05 -12.33 13.84
N GLU A 33 -0.10 -12.83 13.05
CA GLU A 33 0.39 -14.21 13.15
C GLU A 33 -0.74 -15.24 13.00
N GLU A 34 -1.68 -15.00 12.08
CA GLU A 34 -2.82 -15.89 11.78
C GLU A 34 -3.91 -15.93 12.85
N ILE A 35 -3.90 -15.01 13.82
CA ILE A 35 -4.94 -14.91 14.83
C ILE A 35 -6.22 -14.32 14.24
N ASN A 36 -6.10 -13.30 13.41
CA ASN A 36 -7.22 -12.65 12.74
C ASN A 36 -7.22 -12.96 11.25
N VAL A 37 -8.40 -13.22 10.71
CA VAL A 37 -8.60 -13.51 9.29
C VAL A 37 -9.52 -12.44 8.70
N LEU A 38 -9.16 -11.93 7.52
CA LEU A 38 -10.02 -10.98 6.80
C LEU A 38 -11.30 -11.66 6.33
N CYS A 39 -12.43 -11.02 6.53
CA CYS A 39 -13.73 -11.54 6.12
C CYS A 39 -14.51 -10.45 5.37
N PRO A 40 -14.86 -10.65 4.09
CA PRO A 40 -14.48 -11.82 3.28
C PRO A 40 -12.99 -11.87 2.94
N SER A 41 -12.51 -13.05 2.56
CA SER A 41 -11.13 -13.23 2.11
C SER A 41 -10.85 -12.35 0.90
N ILE A 42 -9.61 -11.86 0.81
CA ILE A 42 -9.16 -11.07 -0.33
C ILE A 42 -8.94 -11.99 -1.52
N ILE A 43 -9.70 -11.78 -2.60
CA ILE A 43 -9.52 -12.49 -3.86
C ILE A 43 -8.85 -11.53 -4.83
N LEU A 44 -7.53 -11.68 -5.00
CA LEU A 44 -6.75 -10.77 -5.82
C LEU A 44 -5.76 -11.55 -6.68
N GLN A 45 -5.81 -11.29 -7.98
CA GLN A 45 -4.78 -11.74 -8.90
C GLN A 45 -3.65 -10.69 -8.90
N LYS A 46 -2.66 -10.91 -8.04
CA LYS A 46 -1.58 -9.94 -7.79
C LYS A 46 -0.81 -9.56 -9.05
N ASP A 47 -0.62 -10.51 -9.97
CA ASP A 47 0.08 -10.30 -11.24
C ASP A 47 -0.68 -9.43 -12.23
N LYS A 48 -1.97 -9.18 -11.98
CA LYS A 48 -2.82 -8.36 -12.86
C LYS A 48 -3.08 -6.95 -12.35
N VAL A 49 -2.50 -6.58 -11.23
CA VAL A 49 -2.62 -5.21 -10.70
C VAL A 49 -1.78 -4.28 -11.58
N PRO A 50 -2.38 -3.21 -12.14
CA PRO A 50 -1.62 -2.27 -12.96
C PRO A 50 -0.58 -1.50 -12.14
N PRO A 51 0.42 -0.88 -12.79
CA PRO A 51 1.40 -0.05 -12.10
C PRO A 51 0.75 1.08 -11.29
N VAL A 52 1.39 1.42 -10.18
CA VAL A 52 0.90 2.41 -9.21
C VAL A 52 1.84 3.63 -9.23
N ASP A 53 1.26 4.82 -9.32
CA ASP A 53 2.02 6.07 -9.26
C ASP A 53 2.22 6.55 -7.84
N VAL A 54 1.21 6.34 -6.98
CA VAL A 54 1.24 6.74 -5.58
C VAL A 54 0.75 5.60 -4.70
N LEU A 55 1.55 5.22 -3.73
CA LEU A 55 1.16 4.30 -2.66
C LEU A 55 0.94 5.11 -1.38
N ASN A 56 -0.28 5.10 -0.86
CA ASN A 56 -0.62 5.81 0.36
C ASN A 56 -0.74 4.86 1.55
N ILE A 57 0.01 5.11 2.60
CA ILE A 57 -0.04 4.36 3.85
C ILE A 57 -0.59 5.29 4.93
N SER A 58 -1.72 4.91 5.54
CA SER A 58 -2.40 5.77 6.50
C SER A 58 -1.78 5.71 7.90
N HIS A 59 -1.51 4.51 8.40
CA HIS A 59 -0.91 4.32 9.73
C HIS A 59 -0.35 2.91 9.90
N ARG A 60 0.24 2.62 11.06
CA ARG A 60 1.07 1.44 11.30
C ARG A 60 0.32 0.18 11.74
N HIS A 61 -0.97 0.22 11.98
CA HIS A 61 -1.73 -0.97 12.37
C HIS A 61 -1.67 -2.05 11.28
N GLN A 62 -1.67 -3.33 11.67
CA GLN A 62 -1.43 -4.44 10.75
C GLN A 62 -2.50 -4.61 9.67
N ASP A 63 -3.71 -4.13 9.91
CA ASP A 63 -4.78 -4.12 8.91
C ASP A 63 -4.66 -2.98 7.90
N HIS A 64 -3.67 -2.11 8.04
CA HIS A 64 -3.34 -1.01 7.12
C HIS A 64 -1.89 -1.05 6.65
N PHE A 65 -0.99 -1.64 7.43
CA PHE A 65 0.43 -1.70 7.13
C PHE A 65 0.91 -3.14 7.26
N ASP A 66 0.87 -3.86 6.15
CA ASP A 66 1.25 -5.28 6.09
C ASP A 66 2.62 -5.43 5.45
N VAL A 67 3.61 -5.78 6.26
CA VAL A 67 5.00 -5.92 5.81
C VAL A 67 5.14 -7.01 4.74
N ARG A 68 4.35 -8.08 4.81
CA ARG A 68 4.38 -9.16 3.80
C ARG A 68 3.98 -8.64 2.43
N THR A 69 2.89 -7.85 2.37
CA THR A 69 2.43 -7.24 1.12
C THR A 69 3.45 -6.23 0.61
N LEU A 70 4.00 -5.40 1.48
CA LEU A 70 5.00 -4.40 1.10
C LEU A 70 6.27 -5.05 0.57
N ALA A 71 6.73 -6.14 1.20
CA ALA A 71 7.89 -6.89 0.73
C ALA A 71 7.63 -7.48 -0.66
N TYR A 72 6.44 -8.03 -0.89
CA TYR A 72 6.04 -8.52 -2.21
C TYR A 72 6.05 -7.40 -3.25
N LEU A 73 5.51 -6.23 -2.91
CA LEU A 73 5.43 -5.09 -3.84
C LEU A 73 6.80 -4.55 -4.22
N VAL A 74 7.73 -4.45 -3.27
CA VAL A 74 9.07 -3.92 -3.55
C VAL A 74 9.90 -4.89 -4.38
N GLN A 75 9.65 -6.20 -4.25
CA GLN A 75 10.32 -7.21 -5.05
C GLN A 75 9.73 -7.32 -6.46
N ASN A 76 8.49 -6.89 -6.63
CA ASN A 76 7.77 -6.98 -7.89
C ASN A 76 7.64 -5.59 -8.52
N GLU A 77 8.67 -5.18 -9.25
CA GLU A 77 8.77 -3.83 -9.82
C GLU A 77 7.74 -3.53 -10.92
N THR A 78 6.87 -4.46 -11.24
CA THR A 78 5.78 -4.21 -12.20
C THR A 78 4.62 -3.42 -11.60
N ILE A 79 4.46 -3.42 -10.28
CA ILE A 79 3.39 -2.70 -9.58
C ILE A 79 3.95 -1.43 -8.96
N ILE A 80 4.94 -1.59 -8.07
CA ILE A 80 5.65 -0.47 -7.46
C ILE A 80 7.00 -0.32 -8.16
N THR A 81 7.18 0.80 -8.82
CA THR A 81 8.42 1.11 -9.54
C THR A 81 9.28 2.08 -8.74
N PRO A 82 10.56 2.31 -9.14
CA PRO A 82 11.37 3.34 -8.47
C PRO A 82 10.78 4.75 -8.53
N GLU A 83 9.91 5.03 -9.49
CA GLU A 83 9.23 6.33 -9.61
C GLU A 83 7.98 6.44 -8.73
N THR A 84 7.45 5.34 -8.20
CA THR A 84 6.25 5.39 -7.37
C THR A 84 6.51 6.21 -6.10
N ILE A 85 5.64 7.18 -5.84
CA ILE A 85 5.73 8.00 -4.63
C ILE A 85 5.04 7.26 -3.48
N ILE A 86 5.75 7.10 -2.37
CA ILE A 86 5.19 6.50 -1.16
C ILE A 86 4.81 7.64 -0.20
N LEU A 87 3.52 7.84 0.02
CA LEU A 87 3.04 8.79 1.01
C LEU A 87 2.89 8.08 2.35
N ALA A 88 3.57 8.56 3.36
CA ALA A 88 3.62 7.91 4.67
C ALA A 88 3.42 8.93 5.79
N PRO A 89 2.82 8.52 6.92
CA PRO A 89 2.69 9.39 8.08
C PRO A 89 4.04 9.60 8.78
N LYS A 90 4.09 10.59 9.64
CA LYS A 90 5.28 10.83 10.48
C LYS A 90 5.29 9.82 11.62
N ASP A 91 5.83 8.64 11.36
CA ASP A 91 5.96 7.53 12.30
C ASP A 91 7.35 6.90 12.09
N ASP A 92 8.25 7.11 13.05
CA ASP A 92 9.65 6.72 12.90
C ASP A 92 9.83 5.21 12.70
N LEU A 93 9.02 4.39 13.36
CA LEU A 93 9.09 2.93 13.18
C LEU A 93 8.61 2.53 11.80
N LEU A 94 7.49 3.07 11.35
CA LEU A 94 6.97 2.81 10.01
C LEU A 94 7.98 3.23 8.93
N LEU A 95 8.55 4.41 9.06
CA LEU A 95 9.55 4.91 8.11
C LEU A 95 10.82 4.06 8.12
N SER A 96 11.25 3.59 9.28
CA SER A 96 12.38 2.68 9.40
C SER A 96 12.14 1.35 8.68
N ILE A 97 10.94 0.79 8.78
CA ILE A 97 10.57 -0.45 8.10
C ILE A 97 10.56 -0.23 6.57
N LEU A 98 10.00 0.88 6.11
CA LEU A 98 10.00 1.20 4.67
C LEU A 98 11.43 1.33 4.13
N ASP A 99 12.32 1.92 4.90
CA ASP A 99 13.72 2.07 4.52
C ASP A 99 14.41 0.69 4.43
N GLU A 100 14.19 -0.18 5.40
CA GLU A 100 14.73 -1.55 5.37
C GLU A 100 14.18 -2.38 4.22
N LEU A 101 12.95 -2.14 3.80
CA LEU A 101 12.35 -2.78 2.62
C LEU A 101 12.86 -2.19 1.30
N GLU A 102 13.69 -1.14 1.37
CA GLU A 102 14.31 -0.49 0.21
C GLU A 102 13.34 0.29 -0.68
N PHE A 103 12.25 0.81 -0.12
CA PHE A 103 11.44 1.82 -0.81
C PHE A 103 12.22 3.12 -0.95
N LYS A 104 12.21 3.70 -2.15
CA LYS A 104 13.16 4.77 -2.50
C LYS A 104 12.57 6.17 -2.50
N ASN A 105 11.30 6.32 -2.85
CA ASN A 105 10.70 7.64 -3.06
C ASN A 105 9.63 7.91 -2.00
N ILE A 106 10.05 8.11 -0.77
CA ILE A 106 9.17 8.27 0.39
C ILE A 106 8.95 9.75 0.67
N LYS A 107 7.67 10.16 0.76
CA LYS A 107 7.28 11.50 1.19
C LYS A 107 6.48 11.40 2.48
N VAL A 108 6.98 12.05 3.53
CA VAL A 108 6.28 12.12 4.82
C VAL A 108 5.24 13.24 4.77
N VAL A 109 4.01 12.94 5.19
CA VAL A 109 2.88 13.87 5.15
C VAL A 109 2.34 14.07 6.55
N ALA A 110 2.18 15.33 6.97
CA ALA A 110 1.52 15.67 8.22
C ALA A 110 0.00 15.80 7.99
N ASP A 111 -0.77 15.69 9.08
CA ASP A 111 -2.22 15.85 9.03
C ASP A 111 -2.59 17.23 8.47
N PHE A 112 -3.56 17.26 7.54
CA PHE A 112 -4.05 18.47 6.88
C PHE A 112 -3.01 19.25 6.08
N GLU A 113 -1.86 18.65 5.79
CA GLU A 113 -0.85 19.27 4.95
C GLU A 113 -1.15 19.00 3.48
N PRO A 114 -1.15 20.02 2.59
CA PRO A 114 -1.30 19.80 1.15
C PRO A 114 -0.11 19.03 0.58
N ILE A 115 -0.39 18.15 -0.33
CA ILE A 115 0.63 17.32 -0.97
C ILE A 115 1.17 17.98 -2.23
#